data_cd7c68a1bf815752fbfe1e8a2010e42e
#
_entry.id   cd7c68a1bf815752fbfe1e8a2010e42e
#
_cell.length_a   1.000
_cell.length_b   1.000
_cell.length_c   1.000
_cell.angle_alpha   90.00
_cell.angle_beta   90.00
_cell.angle_gamma   90.00
#
_symmetry.space_group_name_H-M   'P 1'
#
loop_
_entity.id
_entity.type
_entity.pdbx_description
1 polymer ?
#
loop_
_entity_poly.entity_id
_entity_poly.type
_entity_poly.pdbx_seq_one_letter_code
_entity_poly.pdbx_strand_id
1 'polypeptide(L)'
;MRKSSKQSWRNKSDEIKNVYNKCQITKKIMLPITAVGQNLLSTLENTISEMICGKCIVDGYVKPGSIQIISYTCGTLKNSKVLFDVVFNCDVCFPVAGMKLKCIAKNITKAGIRAESSEDDGNPSPFILYIAKDHSFTSDVFNSMKVGQEFIAKVIDQRFELYDNYISIIGEIAQSYEREREREKSKSEFKPSIQF
;
A
#
# COMPACT_ATOMS: atom_id res chain seq x y z
N MET A 1 -19.18 -23.86 -38.94
CA MET A 1 -18.62 -22.49 -38.82
C MET A 1 -18.43 -22.19 -37.35
N ARG A 2 -17.20 -22.26 -36.84
CA ARG A 2 -16.86 -21.94 -35.44
C ARG A 2 -16.52 -20.44 -35.34
N LYS A 3 -17.34 -19.69 -34.60
CA LYS A 3 -17.03 -18.29 -34.29
C LYS A 3 -15.91 -18.23 -33.23
N SER A 4 -14.76 -17.75 -33.65
CA SER A 4 -13.62 -17.43 -32.79
C SER A 4 -13.97 -16.21 -31.95
N SER A 5 -14.13 -16.38 -30.64
CA SER A 5 -14.21 -15.29 -29.68
C SER A 5 -12.81 -14.71 -29.48
N LYS A 6 -12.51 -13.56 -30.08
CA LYS A 6 -11.34 -12.76 -29.78
C LYS A 6 -11.51 -12.21 -28.35
N GLN A 7 -10.92 -12.88 -27.38
CA GLN A 7 -10.71 -12.33 -26.03
C GLN A 7 -9.73 -11.16 -26.13
N SER A 8 -10.26 -9.95 -25.97
CA SER A 8 -9.48 -8.72 -25.86
C SER A 8 -8.64 -8.80 -24.58
N TRP A 9 -7.35 -8.99 -24.74
CA TRP A 9 -6.36 -8.81 -23.67
C TRP A 9 -6.30 -7.30 -23.35
N ARG A 10 -7.17 -6.83 -22.45
CA ARG A 10 -7.01 -5.51 -21.84
C ARG A 10 -5.73 -5.57 -21.00
N ASN A 11 -4.78 -4.71 -21.34
CA ASN A 11 -3.56 -4.52 -20.56
C ASN A 11 -3.94 -4.15 -19.12
N LYS A 12 -3.74 -5.08 -18.19
CA LYS A 12 -4.07 -4.98 -16.76
C LYS A 12 -3.12 -4.04 -15.99
N SER A 13 -2.26 -3.31 -16.71
CA SER A 13 -1.19 -2.46 -16.17
C SER A 13 -1.59 -1.02 -15.89
N ASP A 14 -2.81 -0.59 -16.25
CA ASP A 14 -3.22 0.81 -16.16
C ASP A 14 -4.20 1.13 -15.01
N GLU A 15 -4.62 0.12 -14.23
CA GLU A 15 -5.45 0.36 -13.06
C GLU A 15 -4.59 0.87 -11.90
N ILE A 16 -4.95 2.04 -11.36
CA ILE A 16 -4.42 2.54 -10.09
C ILE A 16 -4.92 1.57 -9.02
N LYS A 17 -4.03 0.74 -8.51
CA LYS A 17 -4.37 -0.25 -7.48
C LYS A 17 -4.43 0.42 -6.13
N ASN A 18 -5.29 -0.08 -5.25
CA ASN A 18 -5.23 0.24 -3.83
C ASN A 18 -3.82 -0.02 -3.31
N VAL A 19 -3.32 0.88 -2.49
CA VAL A 19 -1.97 0.81 -1.91
C VAL A 19 -1.82 -0.43 -1.03
N TYR A 20 -2.91 -0.88 -0.41
CA TYR A 20 -2.93 -2.03 0.49
C TYR A 20 -3.51 -3.29 -0.16
N ASN A 21 -2.90 -4.43 0.13
CA ASN A 21 -3.39 -5.76 -0.24
C ASN A 21 -3.64 -6.57 1.03
N LYS A 22 -4.69 -7.39 1.02
CA LYS A 22 -4.96 -8.32 2.13
C LYS A 22 -3.99 -9.48 2.08
N CYS A 23 -3.27 -9.70 3.18
CA CYS A 23 -2.33 -10.79 3.36
C CYS A 23 -2.70 -11.62 4.57
N GLN A 24 -2.52 -12.93 4.48
CA GLN A 24 -2.63 -13.85 5.60
C GLN A 24 -1.22 -14.22 6.06
N ILE A 25 -0.95 -13.98 7.34
CA ILE A 25 0.38 -14.18 7.94
C ILE A 25 0.26 -15.14 9.12
N THR A 26 1.26 -15.99 9.27
CA THR A 26 1.42 -16.84 10.44
C THR A 26 2.63 -16.38 11.24
N LYS A 27 2.43 -16.10 12.54
CA LYS A 27 3.50 -15.65 13.42
C LYS A 27 3.49 -16.38 14.75
N LYS A 28 4.70 -16.65 15.26
CA LYS A 28 4.87 -17.23 16.60
C LYS A 28 4.86 -16.12 17.63
N ILE A 29 3.89 -16.21 18.56
CA ILE A 29 3.70 -15.23 19.63
C ILE A 29 3.95 -15.91 20.97
N MET A 30 4.74 -15.27 21.80
CA MET A 30 5.11 -15.78 23.13
C MET A 30 4.51 -14.87 24.20
N LEU A 31 3.55 -15.39 24.97
CA LEU A 31 2.90 -14.68 26.06
C LEU A 31 3.37 -15.20 27.43
N PRO A 32 3.48 -14.36 28.46
CA PRO A 32 3.65 -14.83 29.83
C PRO A 32 2.41 -15.62 30.26
N ILE A 33 2.58 -16.65 31.10
CA ILE A 33 1.48 -17.50 31.54
C ILE A 33 0.34 -16.70 32.22
N THR A 34 0.69 -15.59 32.87
CA THR A 34 -0.26 -14.68 33.51
C THR A 34 -1.18 -13.93 32.57
N ALA A 35 -0.78 -13.79 31.29
CA ALA A 35 -1.58 -13.14 30.26
C ALA A 35 -2.51 -14.13 29.53
N VAL A 36 -2.40 -15.41 29.81
CA VAL A 36 -3.25 -16.46 29.23
C VAL A 36 -4.52 -16.61 30.10
N GLY A 37 -5.64 -16.05 29.67
CA GLY A 37 -6.88 -16.04 30.42
C GLY A 37 -8.11 -16.00 29.51
N GLN A 38 -9.25 -15.57 30.07
CA GLN A 38 -10.54 -15.54 29.35
C GLN A 38 -10.52 -14.67 28.09
N ASN A 39 -9.65 -13.63 28.03
CA ASN A 39 -9.55 -12.69 26.91
C ASN A 39 -8.32 -12.97 26.04
N LEU A 40 -7.93 -14.25 25.87
CA LEU A 40 -6.71 -14.62 25.14
C LEU A 40 -6.68 -14.04 23.72
N LEU A 41 -7.80 -14.05 23.00
CA LEU A 41 -7.91 -13.56 21.63
C LEU A 41 -7.55 -12.08 21.56
N SER A 42 -8.14 -11.24 22.40
CA SER A 42 -7.84 -9.79 22.42
C SER A 42 -6.41 -9.51 22.90
N THR A 43 -5.87 -10.32 23.80
CA THR A 43 -4.47 -10.22 24.25
C THR A 43 -3.51 -10.53 23.11
N LEU A 44 -3.77 -11.57 22.32
CA LEU A 44 -2.97 -11.91 21.13
C LEU A 44 -3.05 -10.80 20.07
N GLU A 45 -4.26 -10.29 19.81
CA GLU A 45 -4.48 -9.21 18.82
C GLU A 45 -3.74 -7.93 19.21
N ASN A 46 -3.83 -7.50 20.45
CA ASN A 46 -3.11 -6.35 20.98
C ASN A 46 -1.58 -6.55 20.88
N THR A 47 -1.10 -7.72 21.31
CA THR A 47 0.35 -8.02 21.25
C THR A 47 0.87 -8.00 19.82
N ILE A 48 0.14 -8.57 18.87
CA ILE A 48 0.52 -8.55 17.46
C ILE A 48 0.48 -7.11 16.93
N SER A 49 -0.55 -6.35 17.27
CA SER A 49 -0.70 -4.95 16.86
C SER A 49 0.47 -4.09 17.33
N GLU A 50 0.88 -4.19 18.58
CA GLU A 50 2.03 -3.46 19.13
C GLU A 50 3.35 -3.83 18.45
N MET A 51 3.49 -5.08 18.02
CA MET A 51 4.71 -5.58 17.39
C MET A 51 4.88 -5.12 15.93
N ILE A 52 3.80 -5.09 15.14
CA ILE A 52 3.89 -4.95 13.68
C ILE A 52 3.04 -3.84 13.07
N CYS A 53 2.00 -3.34 13.73
CA CYS A 53 1.19 -2.26 13.18
C CYS A 53 2.00 -0.98 13.00
N GLY A 54 1.85 -0.34 11.83
CA GLY A 54 2.57 0.88 11.51
C GLY A 54 4.06 0.68 11.25
N LYS A 55 4.49 -0.56 10.99
CA LYS A 55 5.89 -0.91 10.74
C LYS A 55 6.03 -1.82 9.53
N CYS A 56 7.24 -1.80 8.96
CA CYS A 56 7.61 -2.71 7.89
C CYS A 56 7.99 -4.09 8.45
N ILE A 57 7.43 -5.13 7.86
CA ILE A 57 7.80 -6.53 8.04
C ILE A 57 8.36 -7.07 6.71
N VAL A 58 8.72 -8.34 6.65
CA VAL A 58 9.24 -8.96 5.42
C VAL A 58 8.27 -8.81 4.24
N ASP A 59 6.96 -8.85 4.51
CA ASP A 59 5.90 -8.76 3.51
C ASP A 59 5.53 -7.30 3.12
N GLY A 60 6.10 -6.30 3.79
CA GLY A 60 5.85 -4.87 3.56
C GLY A 60 5.37 -4.13 4.80
N TYR A 61 4.81 -2.92 4.62
CA TYR A 61 4.28 -2.10 5.70
C TYR A 61 2.86 -2.53 6.09
N VAL A 62 2.64 -2.78 7.38
CA VAL A 62 1.35 -3.23 7.93
C VAL A 62 0.49 -2.05 8.33
N LYS A 63 -0.72 -1.96 7.76
CA LYS A 63 -1.70 -0.91 8.07
C LYS A 63 -2.13 -1.02 9.54
N PRO A 64 -2.07 0.09 10.32
CA PRO A 64 -2.60 0.10 11.68
C PRO A 64 -4.10 -0.24 11.73
N GLY A 65 -4.51 -1.04 12.71
CA GLY A 65 -5.91 -1.42 12.91
C GLY A 65 -6.47 -2.44 11.91
N SER A 66 -5.64 -3.04 11.03
CA SER A 66 -6.10 -4.01 10.03
C SER A 66 -5.99 -5.47 10.47
N ILE A 67 -5.45 -5.75 11.65
CA ILE A 67 -5.22 -7.12 12.12
C ILE A 67 -6.52 -7.78 12.52
N GLN A 68 -6.74 -8.99 12.00
CA GLN A 68 -7.86 -9.87 12.36
C GLN A 68 -7.34 -11.30 12.53
N ILE A 69 -7.42 -11.82 13.75
CA ILE A 69 -7.01 -13.20 14.03
C ILE A 69 -8.02 -14.15 13.41
N ILE A 70 -7.53 -15.13 12.65
CA ILE A 70 -8.32 -16.21 12.06
C ILE A 70 -8.33 -17.42 12.98
N SER A 71 -7.14 -17.85 13.43
CA SER A 71 -6.95 -19.01 14.27
C SER A 71 -5.64 -18.94 15.04
N TYR A 72 -5.55 -19.71 16.10
CA TYR A 72 -4.33 -19.91 16.87
C TYR A 72 -4.26 -21.34 17.42
N THR A 73 -3.06 -21.82 17.68
CA THR A 73 -2.83 -23.18 18.22
C THR A 73 -3.11 -23.25 19.73
N CYS A 74 -3.23 -24.47 20.25
CA CYS A 74 -3.36 -24.76 21.70
C CYS A 74 -2.07 -24.45 22.42
N GLY A 75 -1.54 -23.34 22.54
CA GLY A 75 -0.34 -22.91 23.22
C GLY A 75 0.61 -24.00 23.78
N THR A 76 1.89 -23.87 23.51
CA THR A 76 2.92 -24.77 24.04
C THR A 76 3.67 -24.09 25.16
N LEU A 77 3.70 -24.72 26.35
CA LEU A 77 4.41 -24.18 27.51
C LEU A 77 5.94 -24.30 27.29
N LYS A 78 6.63 -23.16 27.36
CA LYS A 78 8.09 -23.06 27.37
C LYS A 78 8.54 -22.23 28.56
N ASN A 79 9.07 -22.88 29.56
CA ASN A 79 9.43 -22.25 30.85
C ASN A 79 8.21 -21.54 31.48
N SER A 80 8.29 -20.22 31.71
CA SER A 80 7.21 -19.38 32.26
C SER A 80 6.36 -18.69 31.19
N LYS A 81 6.51 -19.07 29.91
CA LYS A 81 5.82 -18.46 28.77
C LYS A 81 5.08 -19.52 27.96
N VAL A 82 4.02 -19.11 27.29
CA VAL A 82 3.24 -19.96 26.39
C VAL A 82 3.44 -19.47 24.97
N LEU A 83 3.83 -20.36 24.09
CA LEU A 83 4.03 -20.11 22.66
C LEU A 83 2.78 -20.48 21.89
N PHE A 84 2.28 -19.56 21.08
CA PHE A 84 1.17 -19.74 20.14
C PHE A 84 1.64 -19.53 18.72
N ASP A 85 1.19 -20.39 17.80
CA ASP A 85 1.26 -20.10 16.37
C ASP A 85 -0.06 -19.44 15.99
N VAL A 86 -0.03 -18.15 15.60
CA VAL A 86 -1.22 -17.36 15.33
C VAL A 86 -1.30 -17.05 13.83
N VAL A 87 -2.44 -17.34 13.23
CA VAL A 87 -2.78 -17.02 11.84
C VAL A 87 -3.73 -15.83 11.86
N PHE A 88 -3.36 -14.77 11.15
CA PHE A 88 -4.15 -13.55 11.08
C PHE A 88 -4.12 -12.93 9.69
N ASN A 89 -5.17 -12.18 9.36
CA ASN A 89 -5.22 -11.32 8.19
C ASN A 89 -4.77 -9.91 8.57
N CYS A 90 -4.09 -9.23 7.65
CA CYS A 90 -3.78 -7.81 7.74
C CYS A 90 -3.68 -7.19 6.35
N ASP A 91 -3.81 -5.88 6.30
CA ASP A 91 -3.62 -5.10 5.07
C ASP A 91 -2.16 -4.64 5.01
N VAL A 92 -1.47 -5.04 3.94
CA VAL A 92 -0.03 -4.78 3.74
C VAL A 92 0.18 -3.93 2.50
N CYS A 93 1.00 -2.89 2.63
CA CYS A 93 1.48 -2.09 1.52
C CYS A 93 2.84 -2.64 1.08
N PHE A 94 2.93 -3.07 -0.18
CA PHE A 94 4.17 -3.52 -0.81
C PHE A 94 4.23 -3.00 -2.25
N PRO A 95 4.70 -1.76 -2.47
CA PRO A 95 4.85 -1.20 -3.79
C PRO A 95 5.91 -1.97 -4.58
N VAL A 96 5.62 -2.29 -5.84
CA VAL A 96 6.57 -2.96 -6.73
C VAL A 96 6.93 -2.06 -7.91
N ALA A 97 8.10 -2.27 -8.50
CA ALA A 97 8.55 -1.53 -9.67
C ALA A 97 7.51 -1.56 -10.80
N GLY A 98 7.25 -0.42 -11.41
CA GLY A 98 6.23 -0.23 -12.43
C GLY A 98 4.81 0.03 -11.93
N MET A 99 4.54 -0.10 -10.62
CA MET A 99 3.23 0.20 -10.03
C MET A 99 2.95 1.70 -10.06
N LYS A 100 1.70 2.07 -10.35
CA LYS A 100 1.24 3.46 -10.30
C LYS A 100 0.59 3.73 -8.94
N LEU A 101 1.03 4.80 -8.27
CA LEU A 101 0.58 5.23 -6.96
C LEU A 101 0.00 6.63 -7.03
N LYS A 102 -1.09 6.87 -6.30
CA LYS A 102 -1.62 8.21 -6.06
C LYS A 102 -0.85 8.86 -4.92
N CYS A 103 -0.28 10.02 -5.17
CA CYS A 103 0.58 10.72 -4.22
C CYS A 103 0.21 12.18 -4.11
N ILE A 104 0.52 12.78 -2.95
CA ILE A 104 0.42 14.22 -2.70
C ILE A 104 1.83 14.77 -2.50
N ALA A 105 2.17 15.83 -3.23
CA ALA A 105 3.44 16.53 -3.05
C ALA A 105 3.46 17.27 -1.70
N LYS A 106 4.32 16.84 -0.77
CA LYS A 106 4.47 17.47 0.56
C LYS A 106 5.58 18.50 0.59
N ASN A 107 6.67 18.25 -0.13
CA ASN A 107 7.80 19.17 -0.20
C ASN A 107 8.42 19.16 -1.60
N ILE A 108 8.70 20.34 -2.14
CA ILE A 108 9.30 20.53 -3.46
C ILE A 108 10.59 21.33 -3.29
N THR A 109 11.69 20.78 -3.76
CA THR A 109 13.02 21.38 -3.72
C THR A 109 13.61 21.46 -5.13
N LYS A 110 14.73 22.17 -5.28
CA LYS A 110 15.47 22.21 -6.56
C LYS A 110 15.99 20.83 -6.98
N ALA A 111 16.24 19.93 -6.02
CA ALA A 111 16.78 18.60 -6.27
C ALA A 111 15.68 17.56 -6.57
N GLY A 112 14.46 17.75 -6.06
CA GLY A 112 13.40 16.78 -6.22
C GLY A 112 12.13 17.10 -5.44
N ILE A 113 11.15 16.18 -5.55
CA ILE A 113 9.87 16.23 -4.86
C ILE A 113 9.83 15.10 -3.85
N ARG A 114 9.40 15.41 -2.60
CA ARG A 114 9.01 14.45 -1.59
C ARG A 114 7.49 14.40 -1.55
N ALA A 115 6.93 13.21 -1.73
CA ALA A 115 5.50 12.99 -1.72
C ALA A 115 5.13 11.84 -0.78
N GLU A 116 3.86 11.80 -0.40
CA GLU A 116 3.26 10.78 0.46
C GLU A 116 2.01 10.21 -0.20
N SER A 117 1.43 9.14 0.35
CA SER A 117 0.16 8.59 -0.13
C SER A 117 -0.94 9.64 -0.12
N SER A 118 -1.81 9.64 -1.14
CA SER A 118 -3.01 10.49 -1.16
C SER A 118 -4.16 9.88 -0.35
N GLU A 119 -4.06 8.63 0.07
CA GLU A 119 -5.06 7.99 0.94
C GLU A 119 -4.88 8.51 2.36
N ASP A 120 -5.78 9.41 2.79
CA ASP A 120 -5.81 9.98 4.13
C ASP A 120 -6.86 9.26 4.98
N ASP A 121 -6.47 8.12 5.54
CA ASP A 121 -7.30 7.34 6.46
C ASP A 121 -7.09 7.75 7.93
N GLY A 122 -6.44 8.89 8.19
CA GLY A 122 -6.00 9.30 9.53
C GLY A 122 -4.80 8.51 10.07
N ASN A 123 -4.26 7.58 9.29
CA ASN A 123 -3.07 6.82 9.60
C ASN A 123 -1.82 7.47 8.96
N PRO A 124 -0.63 7.25 9.52
CA PRO A 124 0.60 7.71 8.88
C PRO A 124 0.76 7.06 7.50
N SER A 125 1.32 7.83 6.54
CA SER A 125 1.55 7.33 5.19
C SER A 125 2.42 6.06 5.19
N PRO A 126 2.04 5.00 4.48
CA PRO A 126 2.79 3.76 4.43
C PRO A 126 4.12 3.89 3.69
N PHE A 127 4.27 4.92 2.88
CA PHE A 127 5.49 5.16 2.11
C PHE A 127 5.79 6.65 1.96
N ILE A 128 7.05 6.94 1.71
CA ILE A 128 7.55 8.24 1.26
C ILE A 128 8.15 8.06 -0.12
N LEU A 129 7.64 8.82 -1.09
CA LEU A 129 8.10 8.81 -2.46
C LEU A 129 9.06 9.97 -2.69
N TYR A 130 10.21 9.67 -3.28
CA TYR A 130 11.21 10.63 -3.73
C TYR A 130 11.30 10.63 -5.25
N ILE A 131 11.12 11.80 -5.86
CA ILE A 131 11.26 12.00 -7.31
C ILE A 131 12.43 12.93 -7.51
N ALA A 132 13.53 12.41 -8.05
CA ALA A 132 14.66 13.22 -8.42
C ALA A 132 14.37 13.98 -9.73
N LYS A 133 14.84 15.23 -9.82
CA LYS A 133 14.66 16.06 -11.01
C LYS A 133 15.28 15.41 -12.24
N ASP A 134 16.42 14.76 -12.08
CA ASP A 134 17.17 14.14 -13.18
C ASP A 134 16.46 12.91 -13.78
N HIS A 135 15.56 12.26 -13.03
CA HIS A 135 14.72 11.15 -13.51
C HIS A 135 13.39 11.62 -14.09
N SER A 136 13.08 12.91 -14.03
CA SER A 136 11.83 13.47 -14.52
C SER A 136 11.98 13.90 -15.98
N PHE A 137 11.70 13.00 -16.93
CA PHE A 137 11.78 13.29 -18.38
C PHE A 137 10.84 14.42 -18.83
N THR A 138 9.91 14.86 -17.99
CA THR A 138 8.98 15.95 -18.27
C THR A 138 9.27 17.13 -17.33
N SER A 139 10.34 17.87 -17.65
CA SER A 139 10.75 19.06 -16.87
C SER A 139 9.63 20.08 -16.66
N ASP A 140 8.69 20.20 -17.61
CA ASP A 140 7.58 21.15 -17.54
C ASP A 140 6.56 20.78 -16.45
N VAL A 141 6.24 19.50 -16.28
CA VAL A 141 5.33 19.02 -15.22
C VAL A 141 5.96 19.19 -13.84
N PHE A 142 7.26 18.90 -13.72
CA PHE A 142 8.00 19.09 -12.48
C PHE A 142 8.00 20.56 -12.03
N ASN A 143 8.25 21.48 -12.94
CA ASN A 143 8.34 22.92 -12.67
C ASN A 143 6.95 23.54 -12.36
N SER A 144 5.86 22.95 -12.84
CA SER A 144 4.49 23.40 -12.60
C SER A 144 3.86 22.83 -11.33
N MET A 145 4.51 21.82 -10.69
CA MET A 145 4.00 21.16 -9.51
C MET A 145 3.95 22.09 -8.30
N LYS A 146 2.85 22.01 -7.54
CA LYS A 146 2.64 22.78 -6.30
C LYS A 146 2.57 21.86 -5.09
N VAL A 147 3.00 22.37 -3.93
CA VAL A 147 2.83 21.66 -2.66
C VAL A 147 1.34 21.45 -2.39
N GLY A 148 0.96 20.24 -1.97
CA GLY A 148 -0.42 19.82 -1.79
C GLY A 148 -1.12 19.29 -3.05
N GLN A 149 -0.48 19.36 -4.21
CA GLN A 149 -1.06 18.84 -5.45
C GLN A 149 -1.00 17.33 -5.51
N GLU A 150 -2.11 16.71 -5.92
CA GLU A 150 -2.19 15.27 -6.20
C GLU A 150 -1.64 14.96 -7.59
N PHE A 151 -0.93 13.84 -7.69
CA PHE A 151 -0.40 13.33 -8.94
C PHE A 151 -0.25 11.81 -8.89
N ILE A 152 -0.02 11.22 -10.07
CA ILE A 152 0.26 9.80 -10.19
C ILE A 152 1.75 9.63 -10.43
N ALA A 153 2.36 8.82 -9.56
CA ALA A 153 3.75 8.43 -9.68
C ALA A 153 3.86 6.97 -10.08
N LYS A 154 4.89 6.65 -10.85
CA LYS A 154 5.28 5.29 -11.17
C LYS A 154 6.50 4.91 -10.34
N VAL A 155 6.43 3.79 -9.65
CA VAL A 155 7.51 3.25 -8.83
C VAL A 155 8.65 2.77 -9.73
N ILE A 156 9.87 3.23 -9.46
CA ILE A 156 11.09 2.73 -10.07
C ILE A 156 11.68 1.66 -9.18
N ASP A 157 11.88 1.97 -7.90
CA ASP A 157 12.47 1.08 -6.91
C ASP A 157 11.97 1.42 -5.51
N GLN A 158 12.10 0.48 -4.58
CA GLN A 158 11.73 0.65 -3.18
C GLN A 158 12.80 0.07 -2.25
N ARG A 159 12.88 0.64 -1.06
CA ARG A 159 13.75 0.17 0.01
C ARG A 159 13.08 0.36 1.36
N PHE A 160 13.16 -0.65 2.21
CA PHE A 160 12.81 -0.59 3.63
C PHE A 160 13.63 -1.62 4.41
N GLU A 161 13.73 -1.43 5.70
CA GLU A 161 14.30 -2.39 6.64
C GLU A 161 13.22 -2.87 7.61
N LEU A 162 13.48 -3.95 8.33
CA LEU A 162 12.53 -4.46 9.33
C LEU A 162 12.30 -3.41 10.41
N TYR A 163 11.03 -3.19 10.74
CA TYR A 163 10.54 -2.22 11.71
C TYR A 163 10.64 -0.75 11.31
N ASP A 164 10.97 -0.44 10.06
CA ASP A 164 10.83 0.92 9.54
C ASP A 164 9.38 1.39 9.62
N ASN A 165 9.19 2.70 9.86
CA ASN A 165 7.87 3.31 9.97
C ASN A 165 7.24 3.65 8.61
N TYR A 166 7.95 3.48 7.52
CA TYR A 166 7.51 3.71 6.14
C TYR A 166 8.45 3.03 5.14
N ILE A 167 7.95 2.84 3.93
CA ILE A 167 8.75 2.36 2.79
C ILE A 167 9.30 3.57 2.03
N SER A 168 10.60 3.61 1.77
CA SER A 168 11.21 4.61 0.90
C SER A 168 11.08 4.17 -0.56
N ILE A 169 10.49 5.02 -1.40
CA ILE A 169 10.25 4.73 -2.82
C ILE A 169 10.98 5.77 -3.66
N ILE A 170 11.63 5.33 -4.72
CA ILE A 170 12.11 6.18 -5.80
C ILE A 170 11.15 6.01 -6.98
N GLY A 171 10.67 7.11 -7.55
CA GLY A 171 9.72 7.06 -8.66
C GLY A 171 9.85 8.21 -9.63
N GLU A 172 9.03 8.14 -10.67
CA GLU A 172 8.88 9.17 -11.70
C GLU A 172 7.43 9.65 -11.77
N ILE A 173 7.20 10.88 -12.23
CA ILE A 173 5.86 11.42 -12.45
C ILE A 173 5.28 10.73 -13.68
N ALA A 174 4.19 9.95 -13.49
CA ALA A 174 3.53 9.29 -14.60
C ALA A 174 2.52 10.21 -15.30
N GLN A 175 1.70 10.93 -14.52
CA GLN A 175 0.72 11.91 -15.02
C GLN A 175 0.25 12.84 -13.89
N SER A 176 -0.20 14.07 -14.21
CA SER A 176 -0.94 14.90 -13.26
C SER A 176 -2.39 14.36 -13.16
N TYR A 177 -2.92 14.27 -11.95
CA TYR A 177 -4.25 13.73 -11.65
C TYR A 177 -5.39 14.46 -12.39
N GLU A 178 -5.21 15.75 -12.64
CA GLU A 178 -6.19 16.57 -13.38
C GLU A 178 -6.41 16.10 -14.82
N ARG A 179 -5.32 15.75 -15.53
CA ARG A 179 -5.42 15.24 -16.92
C ARG A 179 -6.08 13.88 -17.02
N GLU A 180 -6.02 13.07 -15.98
CA GLU A 180 -6.66 11.75 -15.96
C GLU A 180 -8.15 11.87 -15.65
N ARG A 181 -8.56 12.75 -14.72
CA ARG A 181 -9.99 13.09 -14.48
C ARG A 181 -10.67 13.66 -15.72
N GLU A 182 -10.00 14.48 -16.49
CA GLU A 182 -10.54 15.02 -17.76
C GLU A 182 -10.71 13.92 -18.82
N ARG A 183 -9.76 12.99 -18.90
CA ARG A 183 -9.86 11.83 -19.81
C ARG A 183 -10.96 10.84 -19.40
N GLU A 184 -11.16 10.63 -18.10
CA GLU A 184 -12.25 9.79 -17.59
C GLU A 184 -13.61 10.45 -17.83
N LYS A 185 -13.75 11.76 -17.60
CA LYS A 185 -14.98 12.51 -17.91
C LYS A 185 -15.31 12.47 -19.40
N SER A 186 -14.34 12.69 -20.27
CA SER A 186 -14.57 12.64 -21.72
C SER A 186 -14.91 11.23 -22.22
N LYS A 187 -14.44 10.16 -21.55
CA LYS A 187 -14.83 8.77 -21.85
C LYS A 187 -16.23 8.40 -21.35
N SER A 188 -16.69 9.00 -20.26
CA SER A 188 -18.03 8.76 -19.71
C SER A 188 -19.12 9.49 -20.51
N GLU A 189 -18.81 10.60 -21.15
CA GLU A 189 -19.72 11.37 -22.01
C GLU A 189 -19.92 10.73 -23.41
N PHE A 190 -19.00 9.88 -23.84
CA PHE A 190 -19.11 9.17 -25.12
C PHE A 190 -19.74 7.78 -24.96
N LYS A 191 -21.02 7.72 -24.47
CA LYS A 191 -21.85 6.54 -24.63
C LYS A 191 -22.63 6.72 -25.97
N PRO A 192 -22.38 5.89 -27.00
CA PRO A 192 -23.18 5.92 -28.18
C PRO A 192 -24.61 5.49 -27.79
N SER A 193 -25.58 6.39 -27.96
CA SER A 193 -26.98 6.06 -27.92
C SER A 193 -27.30 5.15 -29.12
N ILE A 194 -27.45 3.86 -28.84
CA ILE A 194 -28.02 2.92 -29.82
C ILE A 194 -29.51 3.19 -29.83
N GLN A 195 -29.98 3.87 -30.84
CA GLN A 195 -31.40 3.91 -31.19
C GLN A 195 -31.73 2.60 -31.92
N PHE A 196 -32.71 1.86 -31.37
CA PHE A 196 -33.42 0.78 -32.08
C PHE A 196 -34.53 1.35 -32.93
#